data_ebca111ce890ed2b1e70c82f8423711f
#
_entry.id   ebca111ce890ed2b1e70c82f8423711f
#
_cell.length_a   1.000
_cell.length_b   1.000
_cell.length_c   1.000
_cell.angle_alpha   90.00
_cell.angle_beta   90.00
_cell.angle_gamma   90.00
#
_symmetry.space_group_name_H-M   'P 1'
#
loop_
_entity.id
_entity.type
_entity.pdbx_description
1 polymer ?
#
loop_
_entity_poly.entity_id
_entity_poly.type
_entity_poly.pdbx_seq_one_letter_code
_entity_poly.pdbx_strand_id
1 'polypeptide(L)'
;MKLFLDIDGVLLGRRQPGSEDVCLANHALPFLEFCNQHFECCWLTTHCRGDTAPVFPHLLRYTPPADHARLLALTATVLATDYGTFKTEALPTDEPFAWLDDSPTGAELEFLRERGWMSRWLWVDTREEPDDLLRARQWLEVQLRGSGAEAE
;
A
#
# COMPACT_ATOMS: atom_id res chain seq x y z
N MET A 1 6.48 2.93 -12.71
CA MET A 1 6.56 3.55 -11.37
C MET A 1 6.30 2.49 -10.32
N LYS A 2 7.08 2.44 -9.24
CA LYS A 2 6.86 1.55 -8.10
C LYS A 2 5.77 2.08 -7.18
N LEU A 3 4.97 1.16 -6.64
CA LEU A 3 3.98 1.45 -5.61
C LEU A 3 4.28 0.61 -4.36
N PHE A 4 4.56 1.28 -3.25
CA PHE A 4 4.81 0.67 -1.96
C PHE A 4 3.52 0.65 -1.14
N LEU A 5 3.16 -0.54 -0.65
CA LEU A 5 1.89 -0.79 0.05
C LEU A 5 2.16 -1.31 1.47
N ASP A 6 1.61 -0.64 2.47
CA ASP A 6 1.42 -1.24 3.78
C ASP A 6 0.17 -2.13 3.78
N ILE A 7 0.03 -2.97 4.78
CA ILE A 7 -1.08 -3.91 4.94
C ILE A 7 -2.03 -3.45 6.03
N ASP A 8 -1.56 -3.38 7.28
CA ASP A 8 -2.40 -3.00 8.41
C ASP A 8 -2.79 -1.53 8.31
N GLY A 9 -4.08 -1.23 8.40
CA GLY A 9 -4.62 0.11 8.22
C GLY A 9 -4.73 0.57 6.76
N VAL A 10 -4.22 -0.19 5.78
CA VAL A 10 -4.36 0.09 4.34
C VAL A 10 -5.24 -0.97 3.68
N LEU A 11 -4.75 -2.20 3.52
CA LEU A 11 -5.52 -3.33 2.97
C LEU A 11 -6.35 -4.06 4.02
N LEU A 12 -5.96 -3.99 5.29
CA LEU A 12 -6.73 -4.46 6.44
C LEU A 12 -7.25 -3.26 7.22
N GLY A 13 -8.54 -3.17 7.37
CA GLY A 13 -9.22 -2.06 8.02
C GLY A 13 -10.49 -2.50 8.71
N ARG A 14 -11.53 -1.70 8.60
CA ARG A 14 -12.86 -1.96 9.19
C ARG A 14 -13.93 -1.80 8.12
N ARG A 15 -15.05 -2.50 8.26
CA ARG A 15 -16.18 -2.36 7.32
C ARG A 15 -16.99 -1.10 7.57
N GLN A 16 -17.02 -0.65 8.80
CA GLN A 16 -17.81 0.50 9.26
C GLN A 16 -17.01 1.29 10.28
N PRO A 17 -17.18 2.61 10.33
CA PRO A 17 -16.59 3.45 11.39
C PRO A 17 -16.99 2.95 12.77
N GLY A 18 -16.04 2.89 13.71
CA GLY A 18 -16.27 2.48 15.10
C GLY A 18 -16.38 0.97 15.34
N SER A 19 -16.32 0.13 14.30
CA SER A 19 -16.20 -1.33 14.47
C SER A 19 -14.82 -1.67 15.05
N GLU A 20 -14.77 -2.67 15.94
CA GLU A 20 -13.48 -3.20 16.44
C GLU A 20 -12.95 -4.35 15.59
N ASP A 21 -13.78 -4.91 14.70
CA ASP A 21 -13.44 -6.07 13.90
C ASP A 21 -12.55 -5.68 12.72
N VAL A 22 -11.35 -6.24 12.68
CA VAL A 22 -10.45 -6.13 11.52
C VAL A 22 -10.94 -7.02 10.39
N CYS A 23 -10.94 -6.51 9.18
CA CYS A 23 -11.29 -7.25 7.98
C CYS A 23 -10.49 -6.75 6.77
N LEU A 24 -10.51 -7.50 5.67
CA LEU A 24 -10.07 -6.98 4.38
C LEU A 24 -10.85 -5.68 4.09
N ALA A 25 -10.13 -4.60 3.82
CA ALA A 25 -10.73 -3.29 3.62
C ALA A 25 -11.76 -3.28 2.49
N ASN A 26 -12.76 -2.42 2.61
CA ASN A 26 -13.70 -2.18 1.52
C ASN A 26 -12.92 -1.82 0.26
N HIS A 27 -13.34 -2.35 -0.89
CA HIS A 27 -12.72 -2.12 -2.20
C HIS A 27 -11.28 -2.66 -2.37
N ALA A 28 -10.73 -3.45 -1.44
CA ALA A 28 -9.35 -3.91 -1.50
C ALA A 28 -9.03 -4.74 -2.75
N LEU A 29 -9.91 -5.67 -3.15
CA LEU A 29 -9.66 -6.51 -4.33
C LEU A 29 -9.67 -5.70 -5.64
N PRO A 30 -10.68 -4.86 -5.93
CA PRO A 30 -10.63 -3.99 -7.11
C PRO A 30 -9.48 -2.98 -7.06
N PHE A 31 -9.08 -2.52 -5.87
CA PHE A 31 -7.95 -1.64 -5.68
C PHE A 31 -6.62 -2.34 -6.03
N LEU A 32 -6.38 -3.55 -5.53
CA LEU A 32 -5.20 -4.34 -5.87
C LEU A 32 -5.13 -4.67 -7.37
N GLU A 33 -6.28 -4.98 -7.99
CA GLU A 33 -6.35 -5.21 -9.42
C GLU A 33 -5.91 -3.97 -10.22
N PHE A 34 -6.41 -2.80 -9.86
CA PHE A 34 -5.98 -1.53 -10.44
C PHE A 34 -4.47 -1.29 -10.22
N CYS A 35 -3.97 -1.50 -9.00
CA CYS A 35 -2.56 -1.31 -8.70
C CYS A 35 -1.66 -2.20 -9.55
N ASN A 36 -1.99 -3.50 -9.66
CA ASN A 36 -1.20 -4.46 -10.44
C ASN A 36 -1.21 -4.17 -11.94
N GLN A 37 -2.26 -3.52 -12.45
CA GLN A 37 -2.36 -3.14 -13.87
C GLN A 37 -1.48 -1.93 -14.22
N HIS A 38 -1.21 -1.06 -13.26
CA HIS A 38 -0.60 0.25 -13.53
C HIS A 38 0.76 0.48 -12.85
N PHE A 39 1.11 -0.35 -11.84
CA PHE A 39 2.31 -0.17 -11.03
C PHE A 39 3.07 -1.48 -10.85
N GLU A 40 4.37 -1.36 -10.62
CA GLU A 40 5.16 -2.43 -10.01
C GLU A 40 4.93 -2.35 -8.49
N CYS A 41 4.08 -3.23 -7.98
CA CYS A 41 3.68 -3.23 -6.58
C CYS A 41 4.72 -3.91 -5.69
N CYS A 42 5.00 -3.30 -4.54
CA CYS A 42 5.94 -3.79 -3.53
C CYS A 42 5.29 -3.74 -2.15
N TRP A 43 5.48 -4.77 -1.35
CA TRP A 43 5.10 -4.74 0.05
C TRP A 43 6.07 -3.85 0.84
N LEU A 44 5.55 -2.92 1.61
CA LEU A 44 6.32 -2.12 2.57
C LEU A 44 5.62 -2.15 3.93
N THR A 45 5.78 -3.25 4.62
CA THR A 45 5.04 -3.63 5.82
C THR A 45 5.92 -4.44 6.76
N THR A 46 5.59 -4.47 8.03
CA THR A 46 6.28 -5.32 9.02
C THR A 46 6.09 -6.81 8.76
N HIS A 47 5.08 -7.19 7.96
CA HIS A 47 4.82 -8.58 7.58
C HIS A 47 5.68 -9.08 6.41
N CYS A 48 6.43 -8.22 5.76
CA CYS A 48 7.34 -8.55 4.67
C CYS A 48 8.72 -7.95 4.95
N ARG A 49 9.68 -8.81 5.27
CA ARG A 49 11.08 -8.47 5.56
C ARG A 49 11.98 -9.29 4.66
N GLY A 50 11.98 -8.94 3.38
CA GLY A 50 12.71 -9.67 2.33
C GLY A 50 12.03 -10.97 1.85
N ASP A 51 10.91 -11.35 2.46
CA ASP A 51 10.15 -12.57 2.14
C ASP A 51 8.65 -12.25 2.13
N THR A 52 7.95 -12.61 1.06
CA THR A 52 6.50 -12.42 0.93
C THR A 52 5.67 -13.56 1.58
N ALA A 53 6.29 -14.67 1.97
CA ALA A 53 5.58 -15.83 2.48
C ALA A 53 4.66 -15.54 3.68
N PRO A 54 4.97 -14.64 4.63
CA PRO A 54 4.07 -14.31 5.73
C PRO A 54 2.85 -13.47 5.34
N VAL A 55 2.87 -12.81 4.19
CA VAL A 55 1.86 -11.81 3.80
C VAL A 55 0.51 -12.44 3.52
N PHE A 56 0.46 -13.44 2.66
CA PHE A 56 -0.79 -14.07 2.26
C PHE A 56 -1.54 -14.72 3.42
N PRO A 57 -0.91 -15.54 4.30
CA PRO A 57 -1.56 -16.07 5.49
C PRO A 57 -2.08 -15.01 6.45
N HIS A 58 -1.39 -13.87 6.57
CA HIS A 58 -1.85 -12.74 7.38
C HIS A 58 -3.13 -12.13 6.81
N LEU A 59 -3.17 -11.85 5.50
CA LEU A 59 -4.35 -11.33 4.82
C LEU A 59 -5.53 -12.30 4.86
N LEU A 60 -5.29 -13.61 4.70
CA LEU A 60 -6.33 -14.65 4.72
C LEU A 60 -7.14 -14.67 6.01
N ARG A 61 -6.52 -14.39 7.15
CA ARG A 61 -7.20 -14.36 8.45
C ARG A 61 -8.43 -13.46 8.47
N TYR A 62 -8.38 -12.38 7.69
CA TYR A 62 -9.35 -11.31 7.71
C TYR A 62 -10.18 -11.23 6.43
N THR A 63 -10.02 -12.24 5.55
CA THR A 63 -10.67 -12.27 4.25
C THR A 63 -11.69 -13.40 4.18
N PRO A 64 -12.93 -13.15 3.69
CA PRO A 64 -13.90 -14.20 3.49
C PRO A 64 -13.36 -15.30 2.58
N PRO A 65 -13.66 -16.59 2.86
CA PRO A 65 -13.16 -17.72 2.06
C PRO A 65 -13.47 -17.62 0.56
N ALA A 66 -14.60 -17.02 0.19
CA ALA A 66 -14.98 -16.83 -1.20
C ALA A 66 -14.00 -15.94 -2.00
N ASP A 67 -13.25 -15.08 -1.31
CA ASP A 67 -12.31 -14.14 -1.91
C ASP A 67 -10.85 -14.64 -1.89
N HIS A 68 -10.56 -15.77 -1.28
CA HIS A 68 -9.19 -16.28 -1.08
C HIS A 68 -8.46 -16.50 -2.40
N ALA A 69 -9.09 -17.14 -3.39
CA ALA A 69 -8.45 -17.41 -4.67
C ALA A 69 -8.09 -16.12 -5.43
N ARG A 70 -9.00 -15.14 -5.42
CA ARG A 70 -8.76 -13.83 -6.06
C ARG A 70 -7.68 -13.04 -5.34
N LEU A 71 -7.69 -13.03 -4.01
CA LEU A 71 -6.66 -12.39 -3.19
C LEU A 71 -5.28 -13.00 -3.46
N LEU A 72 -5.18 -14.34 -3.50
CA LEU A 72 -3.93 -15.03 -3.83
C LEU A 72 -3.40 -14.60 -5.20
N ALA A 73 -4.24 -14.59 -6.22
CA ALA A 73 -3.85 -14.19 -7.57
C ALA A 73 -3.35 -12.73 -7.62
N LEU A 74 -4.02 -11.81 -6.91
CA LEU A 74 -3.67 -10.38 -6.88
C LEU A 74 -2.41 -10.09 -6.06
N THR A 75 -2.10 -10.89 -5.04
CA THR A 75 -0.92 -10.69 -4.19
C THR A 75 0.32 -11.44 -4.68
N ALA A 76 0.16 -12.44 -5.55
CA ALA A 76 1.26 -13.29 -6.04
C ALA A 76 2.34 -12.52 -6.81
N THR A 77 2.01 -11.39 -7.42
CA THR A 77 2.93 -10.57 -8.22
C THR A 77 3.55 -9.40 -7.44
N VAL A 78 3.11 -9.17 -6.21
CA VAL A 78 3.63 -8.08 -5.37
C VAL A 78 5.00 -8.47 -4.81
N LEU A 79 6.00 -7.61 -5.04
CA LEU A 79 7.39 -7.89 -4.71
C LEU A 79 7.67 -7.67 -3.22
N ALA A 80 8.66 -8.42 -2.71
CA ALA A 80 9.18 -8.21 -1.37
C ALA A 80 10.04 -6.96 -1.30
N THR A 81 10.01 -6.28 -0.16
CA THR A 81 11.04 -5.32 0.26
C THR A 81 11.65 -5.72 1.58
N ASP A 82 12.80 -5.19 1.87
CA ASP A 82 13.44 -5.30 3.18
C ASP A 82 13.96 -3.93 3.60
N TYR A 83 13.99 -3.69 4.92
CA TYR A 83 14.50 -2.46 5.52
C TYR A 83 15.03 -2.77 6.92
N GLY A 84 15.92 -1.96 7.42
CA GLY A 84 16.47 -2.11 8.76
C GLY A 84 15.52 -1.59 9.83
N THR A 85 15.60 -0.29 10.10
CA THR A 85 14.81 0.38 11.14
C THR A 85 13.61 1.11 10.55
N PHE A 86 13.80 1.80 9.43
CA PHE A 86 12.78 2.65 8.83
C PHE A 86 12.35 2.15 7.45
N LYS A 87 11.05 2.18 7.18
CA LYS A 87 10.49 1.82 5.86
C LYS A 87 11.09 2.65 4.72
N THR A 88 11.45 3.88 4.98
CA THR A 88 12.10 4.77 4.00
C THR A 88 13.42 4.26 3.46
N GLU A 89 14.08 3.32 4.14
CA GLU A 89 15.31 2.66 3.65
C GLU A 89 15.06 1.79 2.40
N ALA A 90 13.83 1.33 2.20
CA ALA A 90 13.43 0.54 1.03
C ALA A 90 13.00 1.41 -0.17
N LEU A 91 12.82 2.72 0.01
CA LEU A 91 12.35 3.60 -1.04
C LEU A 91 13.48 3.91 -2.04
N PRO A 92 13.21 3.87 -3.36
CA PRO A 92 14.23 4.18 -4.36
C PRO A 92 14.59 5.66 -4.36
N THR A 93 15.86 5.96 -4.67
CA THR A 93 16.39 7.33 -4.73
C THR A 93 16.43 7.91 -6.13
N ASP A 94 16.40 7.06 -7.14
CA ASP A 94 16.68 7.36 -8.55
C ASP A 94 15.51 7.11 -9.51
N GLU A 95 14.37 6.65 -8.97
CA GLU A 95 13.16 6.43 -9.76
C GLU A 95 11.91 6.95 -9.05
N PRO A 96 10.83 7.30 -9.79
CA PRO A 96 9.58 7.73 -9.20
C PRO A 96 8.89 6.57 -8.47
N PHE A 97 8.29 6.90 -7.33
CA PHE A 97 7.49 5.96 -6.55
C PHE A 97 6.26 6.63 -5.92
N ALA A 98 5.31 5.81 -5.51
CA ALA A 98 4.22 6.17 -4.62
C ALA A 98 4.25 5.26 -3.38
N TRP A 99 3.88 5.79 -2.21
CA TRP A 99 3.83 5.05 -0.95
C TRP A 99 2.52 5.29 -0.22
N LEU A 100 1.80 4.21 0.12
CA LEU A 100 0.56 4.23 0.90
C LEU A 100 0.80 3.58 2.27
N ASP A 101 0.54 4.34 3.33
CA ASP A 101 0.77 3.90 4.71
C ASP A 101 -0.14 4.69 5.66
N ASP A 102 -0.57 4.07 6.74
CA ASP A 102 -1.42 4.69 7.74
C ASP A 102 -0.65 5.34 8.90
N SER A 103 0.60 4.92 9.11
CA SER A 103 1.35 5.34 10.31
C SER A 103 2.87 5.39 10.12
N PRO A 104 3.39 6.17 9.17
CA PRO A 104 4.82 6.40 9.10
C PRO A 104 5.29 7.09 10.39
N THR A 105 6.50 6.76 10.81
CA THR A 105 7.11 7.40 11.98
C THR A 105 7.46 8.87 11.73
N GLY A 106 7.64 9.65 12.78
CA GLY A 106 8.08 11.04 12.66
C GLY A 106 9.41 11.18 11.90
N ALA A 107 10.34 10.23 12.10
CA ALA A 107 11.63 10.19 11.40
C ALA A 107 11.46 9.88 9.90
N GLU A 108 10.54 9.00 9.54
CA GLU A 108 10.21 8.71 8.14
C GLU A 108 9.58 9.91 7.44
N LEU A 109 8.67 10.63 8.12
CA LEU A 109 8.09 11.86 7.59
C LEU A 109 9.13 12.96 7.40
N GLU A 110 10.06 13.10 8.34
CA GLU A 110 11.16 14.07 8.20
C GLU A 110 12.08 13.72 7.03
N PHE A 111 12.41 12.45 6.85
CA PHE A 111 13.17 11.95 5.71
C PHE A 111 12.49 12.32 4.37
N LEU A 112 11.16 12.13 4.26
CA LEU A 112 10.42 12.51 3.07
C LEU A 112 10.42 14.02 2.84
N ARG A 113 10.30 14.81 3.92
CA ARG A 113 10.28 16.27 3.86
C ARG A 113 11.61 16.83 3.40
N GLU A 114 12.72 16.36 3.96
CA GLU A 114 14.08 16.78 3.59
C GLU A 114 14.40 16.53 2.11
N ARG A 115 13.80 15.50 1.50
CA ARG A 115 13.98 15.15 0.09
C ARG A 115 12.94 15.79 -0.85
N GLY A 116 11.98 16.53 -0.33
CA GLY A 116 10.87 17.05 -1.12
C GLY A 116 9.92 15.94 -1.63
N TRP A 117 9.84 14.81 -0.95
CA TRP A 117 9.09 13.63 -1.38
C TRP A 117 7.72 13.48 -0.70
N MET A 118 7.26 14.48 0.05
CA MET A 118 5.96 14.44 0.73
C MET A 118 4.79 14.18 -0.22
N SER A 119 4.87 14.64 -1.48
CA SER A 119 3.86 14.40 -2.50
C SER A 119 3.86 12.96 -3.05
N ARG A 120 4.87 12.16 -2.72
CA ARG A 120 4.96 10.74 -3.12
C ARG A 120 4.35 9.79 -2.10
N TRP A 121 3.98 10.29 -0.94
CA TRP A 121 3.31 9.54 0.12
C TRP A 121 1.87 10.00 0.28
N LEU A 122 0.97 9.05 0.49
CA LEU A 122 -0.41 9.30 0.87
C LEU A 122 -0.70 8.59 2.19
N TRP A 123 -1.18 9.33 3.17
CA TRP A 123 -1.79 8.77 4.35
C TRP A 123 -3.10 8.06 3.96
N VAL A 124 -3.20 6.77 4.30
CA VAL A 124 -4.40 5.95 4.08
C VAL A 124 -4.70 5.25 5.39
N ASP A 125 -5.92 5.37 5.89
CA ASP A 125 -6.34 4.65 7.10
C ASP A 125 -7.76 4.10 6.95
N THR A 126 -7.85 2.85 6.50
CA THR A 126 -9.10 2.13 6.29
C THR A 126 -9.77 1.66 7.60
N ARG A 127 -9.14 1.90 8.76
CA ARG A 127 -9.74 1.69 10.08
C ARG A 127 -10.59 2.87 10.51
N GLU A 128 -10.15 4.08 10.19
CA GLU A 128 -10.88 5.32 10.48
C GLU A 128 -11.86 5.67 9.35
N GLU A 129 -11.43 5.47 8.10
CA GLU A 129 -12.20 5.73 6.88
C GLU A 129 -12.31 4.43 6.07
N PRO A 130 -13.33 3.59 6.30
CA PRO A 130 -13.43 2.25 5.68
C PRO A 130 -13.37 2.23 4.15
N ASP A 131 -13.77 3.32 3.47
CA ASP A 131 -13.75 3.44 2.01
C ASP A 131 -12.53 4.21 1.46
N ASP A 132 -11.51 4.44 2.28
CA ASP A 132 -10.36 5.28 1.93
C ASP A 132 -9.56 4.79 0.72
N LEU A 133 -9.67 3.51 0.36
CA LEU A 133 -9.06 2.99 -0.88
C LEU A 133 -9.63 3.60 -2.16
N LEU A 134 -10.86 4.14 -2.13
CA LEU A 134 -11.40 4.91 -3.27
C LEU A 134 -10.63 6.21 -3.47
N ARG A 135 -10.33 6.92 -2.38
CA ARG A 135 -9.53 8.15 -2.40
C ARG A 135 -8.07 7.84 -2.79
N ALA A 136 -7.50 6.77 -2.25
CA ALA A 136 -6.16 6.32 -2.60
C ALA A 136 -6.04 6.01 -4.10
N ARG A 137 -7.02 5.34 -4.70
CA ARG A 137 -7.07 5.08 -6.14
C ARG A 137 -7.09 6.38 -6.95
N GLN A 138 -7.96 7.34 -6.60
CA GLN A 138 -8.01 8.63 -7.29
C GLN A 138 -6.67 9.37 -7.23
N TRP A 139 -6.01 9.35 -6.08
CA TRP A 139 -4.69 9.95 -5.92
C TRP A 139 -3.64 9.26 -6.81
N LEU A 140 -3.64 7.92 -6.87
CA LEU A 140 -2.75 7.16 -7.74
C LEU A 140 -2.98 7.44 -9.23
N GLU A 141 -4.22 7.63 -9.66
CA GLU A 141 -4.56 8.04 -11.03
C GLU A 141 -3.96 9.41 -11.40
N VAL A 142 -3.86 10.32 -10.41
CA VAL A 142 -3.18 11.63 -10.60
C VAL A 142 -1.66 11.43 -10.72
N GLN A 143 -1.05 10.57 -9.90
CA GLN A 143 0.38 10.26 -9.96
C GLN A 143 0.79 9.69 -11.33
N LEU A 144 -0.03 8.81 -11.91
CA LEU A 144 0.20 8.25 -13.24
C LEU A 144 0.22 9.32 -14.34
N ARG A 145 -0.70 10.28 -14.28
CA ARG A 145 -0.76 11.38 -15.26
C ARG A 145 0.43 12.32 -15.17
N GLY A 146 0.89 12.62 -13.95
CA GLY A 146 2.05 13.46 -13.70
C GLY A 146 3.36 12.84 -14.20
N SER A 147 3.51 11.53 -14.03
CA SER A 147 4.71 10.80 -14.48
C SER A 147 4.81 10.69 -16.01
N GLY A 148 3.70 10.78 -16.74
CA GLY A 148 3.69 10.77 -18.21
C GLY A 148 4.06 12.12 -18.86
N ALA A 149 3.97 13.22 -18.11
CA ALA A 149 4.27 14.56 -18.63
C ALA A 149 5.76 14.94 -18.55
N GLU A 150 6.57 14.20 -17.79
CA GLU A 150 8.02 14.42 -17.68
C GLU A 150 8.84 13.60 -18.69
N ALA A 151 8.18 12.77 -19.52
CA ALA A 151 8.83 11.86 -20.47
C ALA A 151 8.78 12.36 -21.94
N GLU A 152 8.33 13.59 -22.19
CA GLU A 152 8.38 14.28 -23.49
C GLU A 152 9.43 15.45 -23.44
#